data_c56e4bdebe869280f09cd98777c530c8
#
_entry.id   c56e4bdebe869280f09cd98777c530c8
#
_cell.length_a   1.000
_cell.length_b   1.000
_cell.length_c   1.000
_cell.angle_alpha   90.00
_cell.angle_beta   90.00
_cell.angle_gamma   90.00
#
_symmetry.space_group_name_H-M   'P 1'
#
loop_
_entity.id
_entity.type
_entity.pdbx_description
1 polymer ?
#
loop_
_entity_poly.entity_id
_entity_poly.type
_entity_poly.pdbx_seq_one_letter_code
_entity_poly.pdbx_strand_id
1 'polypeptide(L)'
;GEPQNLDDLKKHRLICQNPKSAQVGAGLELVQNLIKFDLPSMLTVNNYFGVLQAVIHDLGIGVLPDYVTQDFDGVQRVLHDVESVEVPVYLAYPEELRHSKKIETFRDFVQDEIIEHRKKIKLEQEKVKLQTS
;
A
#
# COMPACT_ATOMS: atom_id res chain seq x y z
N GLY A 1 -21.68 4.38 2.13
CA GLY A 1 -21.05 4.67 3.43
C GLY A 1 -19.70 4.01 3.53
N GLU A 2 -18.95 4.30 4.57
CA GLU A 2 -17.63 3.72 4.84
C GLU A 2 -17.78 2.29 5.37
N PRO A 3 -17.02 1.29 4.88
CA PRO A 3 -17.06 -0.06 5.40
C PRO A 3 -16.52 -0.11 6.83
N GLN A 4 -17.21 -0.77 7.72
CA GLN A 4 -16.82 -0.91 9.13
C GLN A 4 -16.10 -2.24 9.41
N ASN A 5 -16.22 -3.21 8.52
CA ASN A 5 -15.61 -4.52 8.62
C ASN A 5 -15.37 -5.12 7.22
N LEU A 6 -14.66 -6.24 7.14
CA LEU A 6 -14.33 -6.91 5.88
C LEU A 6 -15.58 -7.39 5.10
N ASP A 7 -16.66 -7.76 5.78
CA ASP A 7 -17.87 -8.19 5.11
C ASP A 7 -18.60 -7.04 4.39
N ASP A 8 -18.44 -5.82 4.87
CA ASP A 8 -19.00 -4.64 4.21
C ASP A 8 -18.36 -4.37 2.86
N LEU A 9 -17.12 -4.85 2.62
CA LEU A 9 -16.45 -4.72 1.33
C LEU A 9 -17.26 -5.35 0.18
N LYS A 10 -18.13 -6.34 0.46
CA LYS A 10 -19.03 -6.95 -0.52
C LYS A 10 -20.03 -5.94 -1.11
N LYS A 11 -20.28 -4.84 -0.42
CA LYS A 11 -21.18 -3.77 -0.84
C LYS A 11 -20.48 -2.68 -1.65
N HIS A 12 -19.15 -2.77 -1.79
CA HIS A 12 -18.32 -1.78 -2.43
C HIS A 12 -17.64 -2.34 -3.68
N ARG A 13 -17.33 -1.45 -4.62
CA ARG A 13 -16.46 -1.79 -5.74
C ARG A 13 -15.01 -1.83 -5.25
N LEU A 14 -14.33 -2.95 -5.47
CA LEU A 14 -12.91 -3.08 -5.17
C LEU A 14 -12.05 -2.85 -6.40
N ILE A 15 -10.91 -2.24 -6.18
CA ILE A 15 -9.90 -1.97 -7.20
C ILE A 15 -8.61 -2.64 -6.75
N CYS A 16 -8.15 -3.60 -7.53
CA CYS A 16 -6.99 -4.41 -7.19
C CYS A 16 -5.97 -4.43 -8.33
N GLN A 17 -4.72 -4.64 -7.97
CA GLN A 17 -3.71 -4.97 -8.96
C GLN A 17 -3.94 -6.39 -9.48
N ASN A 18 -3.72 -6.60 -10.80
CA ASN A 18 -3.84 -7.92 -11.41
C ASN A 18 -2.85 -8.89 -10.73
N PRO A 19 -3.33 -10.00 -10.13
CA PRO A 19 -2.46 -10.95 -9.44
C PRO A 19 -1.46 -11.67 -10.36
N LYS A 20 -1.65 -11.63 -11.67
CA LYS A 20 -0.72 -12.18 -12.66
C LYS A 20 0.41 -11.21 -13.05
N SER A 21 0.35 -9.94 -12.61
CA SER A 21 1.42 -8.99 -12.85
C SER A 21 2.61 -9.29 -11.91
N ALA A 22 3.81 -9.32 -12.45
CA ALA A 22 5.03 -9.71 -11.74
C ALA A 22 5.44 -8.78 -10.57
N GLN A 23 4.71 -7.70 -10.34
CA GLN A 23 4.98 -6.72 -9.27
C GLN A 23 4.24 -7.03 -7.96
N VAL A 24 3.54 -8.16 -7.90
CA VAL A 24 2.69 -8.47 -6.76
C VAL A 24 3.49 -9.17 -5.67
N GLY A 25 3.79 -8.44 -4.62
CA GLY A 25 4.38 -8.97 -3.39
C GLY A 25 3.33 -9.40 -2.34
N ALA A 26 3.64 -9.22 -1.08
CA ALA A 26 2.84 -9.66 0.08
C ALA A 26 1.38 -9.15 0.09
N GLY A 27 1.06 -8.05 -0.57
CA GLY A 27 -0.33 -7.60 -0.78
C GLY A 27 -1.20 -8.57 -1.58
N LEU A 28 -0.56 -9.51 -2.30
CA LEU A 28 -1.27 -10.54 -3.06
C LEU A 28 -2.10 -11.48 -2.17
N GLU A 29 -1.58 -11.89 -1.02
CA GLU A 29 -2.33 -12.75 -0.11
C GLU A 29 -3.60 -12.08 0.40
N LEU A 30 -3.50 -10.80 0.76
CA LEU A 30 -4.67 -10.02 1.17
C LEU A 30 -5.67 -9.95 0.03
N VAL A 31 -5.23 -9.60 -1.18
CA VAL A 31 -6.08 -9.53 -2.37
C VAL A 31 -6.67 -10.91 -2.72
N GLN A 32 -5.88 -11.99 -2.65
CA GLN A 32 -6.37 -13.36 -2.89
C GLN A 32 -7.37 -13.80 -1.84
N ASN A 33 -7.18 -13.43 -0.58
CA ASN A 33 -8.14 -13.70 0.47
C ASN A 33 -9.44 -12.91 0.23
N LEU A 34 -9.35 -11.65 -0.18
CA LEU A 34 -10.52 -10.86 -0.57
C LEU A 34 -11.25 -11.47 -1.78
N ILE A 35 -10.52 -11.95 -2.79
CA ILE A 35 -11.09 -12.62 -3.98
C ILE A 35 -11.86 -13.90 -3.61
N LYS A 36 -11.41 -14.66 -2.60
CA LYS A 36 -12.13 -15.85 -2.11
C LYS A 36 -13.52 -15.54 -1.54
N PHE A 37 -13.79 -14.29 -1.19
CA PHE A 37 -15.10 -13.84 -0.71
C PHE A 37 -16.14 -13.57 -1.82
N ASP A 38 -15.85 -13.95 -3.09
CA ASP A 38 -16.76 -13.77 -4.23
C ASP A 38 -17.32 -12.33 -4.32
N LEU A 39 -16.40 -11.38 -4.44
CA LEU A 39 -16.73 -9.96 -4.43
C LEU A 39 -17.41 -9.55 -5.74
N PRO A 40 -18.62 -8.96 -5.70
CA PRO A 40 -19.47 -8.80 -6.87
C PRO A 40 -18.99 -7.77 -7.89
N SER A 41 -18.01 -6.95 -7.53
CA SER A 41 -17.49 -5.90 -8.42
C SER A 41 -16.03 -5.64 -8.15
N MET A 42 -15.17 -6.09 -9.05
CA MET A 42 -13.74 -5.88 -8.96
C MET A 42 -13.18 -5.29 -10.27
N LEU A 43 -12.52 -4.15 -10.15
CA LEU A 43 -11.70 -3.59 -11.22
C LEU A 43 -10.26 -4.03 -11.04
N THR A 44 -9.68 -4.65 -12.05
CA THR A 44 -8.25 -5.04 -12.05
C THR A 44 -7.43 -4.14 -12.96
N VAL A 45 -6.33 -3.65 -12.44
CA VAL A 45 -5.36 -2.82 -13.17
C VAL A 45 -3.95 -3.41 -13.04
N ASN A 46 -3.02 -2.98 -13.88
CA ASN A 46 -1.71 -3.65 -13.98
C ASN A 46 -0.67 -3.14 -12.96
N ASN A 47 -0.91 -2.00 -12.32
CA ASN A 47 0.05 -1.38 -11.41
C ASN A 47 -0.63 -0.56 -10.31
N TYR A 48 0.12 -0.23 -9.25
CA TYR A 48 -0.38 0.56 -8.13
C TYR A 48 -0.81 1.98 -8.50
N PHE A 49 -0.16 2.59 -9.49
CA PHE A 49 -0.54 3.91 -9.95
C PHE A 49 -1.94 3.92 -10.57
N GLY A 50 -2.28 2.88 -11.35
CA GLY A 50 -3.63 2.69 -11.88
C GLY A 50 -4.67 2.47 -10.77
N VAL A 51 -4.33 1.73 -9.70
CA VAL A 51 -5.21 1.59 -8.52
C VAL A 51 -5.41 2.95 -7.86
N LEU A 52 -4.32 3.70 -7.62
CA LEU A 52 -4.37 5.03 -7.02
C LEU A 52 -5.26 5.98 -7.82
N GLN A 53 -5.05 6.06 -9.14
CA GLN A 53 -5.86 6.92 -10.01
C GLN A 53 -7.35 6.55 -9.95
N ALA A 54 -7.68 5.28 -9.93
CA ALA A 54 -9.06 4.83 -9.82
C ALA A 54 -9.69 5.21 -8.47
N VAL A 55 -8.92 5.12 -7.36
CA VAL A 55 -9.37 5.53 -6.03
C VAL A 55 -9.57 7.05 -5.94
N ILE A 56 -8.62 7.85 -6.43
CA ILE A 56 -8.71 9.32 -6.46
C ILE A 56 -9.96 9.79 -7.23
N HIS A 57 -10.35 9.04 -8.25
CA HIS A 57 -11.55 9.32 -9.06
C HIS A 57 -12.82 8.62 -8.54
N ASP A 58 -12.88 8.26 -7.27
CA ASP A 58 -14.05 7.70 -6.59
C ASP A 58 -14.61 6.41 -7.24
N LEU A 59 -13.76 5.64 -7.95
CA LEU A 59 -14.22 4.40 -8.60
C LEU A 59 -14.41 3.25 -7.61
N GLY A 60 -13.86 3.35 -6.40
CA GLY A 60 -14.03 2.34 -5.37
C GLY A 60 -12.91 2.33 -4.33
N ILE A 61 -12.82 1.23 -3.59
CA ILE A 61 -11.81 1.00 -2.55
C ILE A 61 -10.64 0.24 -3.14
N GLY A 62 -9.43 0.76 -2.98
CA GLY A 62 -8.20 0.15 -3.49
C GLY A 62 -7.30 -0.40 -2.38
N VAL A 63 -6.54 -1.45 -2.70
CA VAL A 63 -5.44 -1.94 -1.86
C VAL A 63 -4.13 -1.35 -2.38
N LEU A 64 -3.52 -0.50 -1.58
CA LEU A 64 -2.32 0.26 -1.93
C LEU A 64 -1.29 0.21 -0.79
N PRO A 65 0.01 0.21 -1.11
CA PRO A 65 1.03 0.46 -0.11
C PRO A 65 0.92 1.88 0.47
N ASP A 66 1.18 2.04 1.75
CA ASP A 66 1.07 3.33 2.45
C ASP A 66 1.90 4.45 1.78
N TYR A 67 3.11 4.12 1.30
CA TYR A 67 3.99 5.09 0.64
C TYR A 67 3.44 5.65 -0.70
N VAL A 68 2.45 4.97 -1.29
CA VAL A 68 1.82 5.43 -2.54
C VAL A 68 0.75 6.49 -2.28
N THR A 69 0.16 6.49 -1.10
CA THR A 69 -1.00 7.34 -0.78
C THR A 69 -0.65 8.61 -0.02
N GLN A 70 0.55 8.71 0.57
CA GLN A 70 0.93 9.78 1.51
C GLN A 70 0.94 11.19 0.92
N ASP A 71 1.28 11.31 -0.37
CA ASP A 71 1.38 12.62 -1.04
C ASP A 71 0.08 13.02 -1.75
N PHE A 72 -1.01 12.28 -1.50
CA PHE A 72 -2.27 12.53 -2.19
C PHE A 72 -3.38 12.92 -1.20
N ASP A 73 -3.77 14.19 -1.26
CA ASP A 73 -4.97 14.67 -0.59
C ASP A 73 -6.23 14.03 -1.20
N GLY A 74 -7.21 13.72 -0.38
CA GLY A 74 -8.49 13.15 -0.83
C GLY A 74 -8.54 11.63 -0.87
N VAL A 75 -7.48 10.93 -0.47
CA VAL A 75 -7.50 9.49 -0.23
C VAL A 75 -7.62 9.23 1.28
N GLN A 76 -8.60 8.45 1.67
CA GLN A 76 -8.84 8.09 3.07
C GLN A 76 -8.61 6.61 3.30
N ARG A 77 -7.89 6.26 4.38
CA ARG A 77 -7.78 4.87 4.82
C ARG A 77 -9.10 4.43 5.47
N VAL A 78 -9.56 3.26 5.08
CA VAL A 78 -10.71 2.57 5.68
C VAL A 78 -10.25 1.29 6.39
N LEU A 79 -11.08 0.72 7.26
CA LEU A 79 -10.79 -0.52 8.00
C LEU A 79 -9.50 -0.43 8.84
N HIS A 80 -9.42 0.58 9.68
CA HIS A 80 -8.23 0.87 10.50
C HIS A 80 -7.80 -0.29 11.41
N ASP A 81 -8.74 -1.16 11.79
CA ASP A 81 -8.49 -2.32 12.66
C ASP A 81 -7.96 -3.55 11.91
N VAL A 82 -7.90 -3.48 10.57
CA VAL A 82 -7.32 -4.56 9.77
C VAL A 82 -5.81 -4.38 9.70
N GLU A 83 -5.08 -5.39 10.19
CA GLU A 83 -3.62 -5.39 10.15
C GLU A 83 -3.12 -5.30 8.71
N SER A 84 -2.17 -4.41 8.51
CA SER A 84 -1.47 -4.26 7.24
C SER A 84 -0.44 -5.39 7.07
N VAL A 85 -0.29 -5.89 5.86
CA VAL A 85 0.77 -6.84 5.53
C VAL A 85 2.06 -6.07 5.29
N GLU A 86 3.13 -6.44 6.00
CA GLU A 86 4.45 -5.87 5.76
C GLU A 86 5.02 -6.37 4.43
N VAL A 87 5.43 -5.44 3.59
CA VAL A 87 6.09 -5.75 2.31
C VAL A 87 7.58 -5.52 2.47
N PRO A 88 8.42 -6.57 2.36
CA PRO A 88 9.87 -6.40 2.41
C PRO A 88 10.36 -5.68 1.15
N VAL A 89 11.18 -4.66 1.34
CA VAL A 89 11.82 -3.90 0.27
C VAL A 89 13.32 -4.18 0.28
N TYR A 90 13.88 -4.51 -0.87
CA TYR A 90 15.28 -4.87 -1.02
C TYR A 90 16.00 -3.89 -1.95
N LEU A 91 17.17 -3.44 -1.52
CA LEU A 91 18.12 -2.76 -2.40
C LEU A 91 19.07 -3.81 -3.00
N ALA A 92 18.95 -4.06 -4.29
CA ALA A 92 19.81 -5.00 -5.02
C ALA A 92 20.80 -4.25 -5.89
N TYR A 93 22.06 -4.71 -5.88
CA TYR A 93 23.14 -4.20 -6.72
C TYR A 93 24.12 -5.32 -7.07
N PRO A 94 24.88 -5.22 -8.19
CA PRO A 94 25.89 -6.20 -8.55
C PRO A 94 26.97 -6.37 -7.47
N GLU A 95 27.43 -7.60 -7.25
CA GLU A 95 28.42 -7.91 -6.20
C GLU A 95 29.73 -7.12 -6.40
N GLU A 96 30.11 -6.87 -7.64
CA GLU A 96 31.32 -6.10 -7.99
C GLU A 96 31.25 -4.65 -7.48
N LEU A 97 30.06 -4.12 -7.25
CA LEU A 97 29.84 -2.77 -6.75
C LEU A 97 29.69 -2.69 -5.23
N ARG A 98 29.79 -3.82 -4.51
CA ARG A 98 29.61 -3.90 -3.06
C ARG A 98 30.48 -2.91 -2.27
N HIS A 99 31.71 -2.67 -2.72
CA HIS A 99 32.64 -1.75 -2.10
C HIS A 99 32.75 -0.40 -2.84
N SER A 100 31.82 -0.12 -3.73
CA SER A 100 31.76 1.16 -4.43
C SER A 100 31.26 2.26 -3.51
N LYS A 101 32.04 3.34 -3.41
CA LYS A 101 31.66 4.52 -2.62
C LYS A 101 30.31 5.10 -3.05
N LYS A 102 29.97 5.01 -4.33
CA LYS A 102 28.66 5.45 -4.85
C LYS A 102 27.52 4.61 -4.30
N ILE A 103 27.70 3.29 -4.25
CA ILE A 103 26.66 2.39 -3.72
C ILE A 103 26.53 2.57 -2.21
N GLU A 104 27.62 2.71 -1.48
CA GLU A 104 27.58 2.99 -0.04
C GLU A 104 26.80 4.28 0.24
N THR A 105 27.17 5.38 -0.42
CA THR A 105 26.49 6.66 -0.24
C THR A 105 25.02 6.61 -0.60
N PHE A 106 24.66 5.94 -1.70
CA PHE A 106 23.27 5.79 -2.10
C PHE A 106 22.46 4.93 -1.11
N ARG A 107 23.05 3.82 -0.67
CA ARG A 107 22.44 2.94 0.34
C ARG A 107 22.14 3.70 1.64
N ASP A 108 23.15 4.44 2.14
CA ASP A 108 23.03 5.18 3.39
C ASP A 108 21.94 6.26 3.27
N PHE A 109 21.92 7.00 2.15
CA PHE A 109 20.87 7.96 1.85
C PHE A 109 19.46 7.31 1.83
N VAL A 110 19.30 6.20 1.12
CA VAL A 110 18.01 5.49 1.05
C VAL A 110 17.58 4.98 2.42
N GLN A 111 18.50 4.47 3.23
CA GLN A 111 18.20 4.02 4.59
C GLN A 111 17.72 5.18 5.48
N ASP A 112 18.37 6.32 5.42
CA ASP A 112 17.99 7.51 6.19
C ASP A 112 16.60 8.01 5.77
N GLU A 113 16.31 8.08 4.47
CA GLU A 113 15.02 8.48 3.94
C GLU A 113 13.90 7.51 4.38
N ILE A 114 14.16 6.20 4.36
CA ILE A 114 13.18 5.20 4.83
C ILE A 114 12.90 5.36 6.33
N ILE A 115 13.93 5.61 7.14
CA ILE A 115 13.78 5.83 8.59
C ILE A 115 12.92 7.06 8.86
N GLU A 116 13.22 8.18 8.19
CA GLU A 116 12.46 9.42 8.33
C GLU A 116 11.00 9.26 7.88
N HIS A 117 10.78 8.58 6.77
CA HIS A 117 9.46 8.27 6.26
C HIS A 117 8.64 7.43 7.24
N ARG A 118 9.22 6.36 7.81
CA ARG A 118 8.57 5.54 8.83
C ARG A 118 8.19 6.33 10.09
N LYS A 119 9.03 7.28 10.52
CA LYS A 119 8.72 8.15 11.65
C LYS A 119 7.50 9.02 11.36
N LYS A 120 7.40 9.60 10.16
CA LYS A 120 6.24 10.42 9.74
C LYS A 120 4.95 9.61 9.76
N ILE A 121 4.95 8.42 9.16
CA ILE A 121 3.78 7.53 9.14
C ILE A 121 3.30 7.24 10.58
N LYS A 122 4.22 6.88 11.46
CA LYS A 122 3.89 6.52 12.83
C LYS A 122 3.26 7.69 13.58
N LEU A 123 3.80 8.90 13.41
CA LEU A 123 3.26 10.11 14.02
C LEU A 123 1.86 10.45 13.50
N GLU A 124 1.59 10.24 12.21
CA GLU A 124 0.27 10.47 11.62
C GLU A 124 -0.76 9.45 12.14
N GLN A 125 -0.39 8.19 12.22
CA GLN A 125 -1.25 7.14 12.77
C GLN A 125 -1.59 7.40 14.24
N GLU A 126 -0.65 7.89 15.05
CA GLU A 126 -0.88 8.28 16.45
C GLU A 126 -1.84 9.47 16.55
N LYS A 127 -1.70 10.47 15.69
CA LYS A 127 -2.62 11.63 15.64
C LYS A 127 -4.05 11.21 15.31
N VAL A 128 -4.23 10.32 14.33
CA VAL A 128 -5.56 9.81 13.95
C VAL A 128 -6.20 9.05 15.11
N LYS A 129 -5.45 8.21 15.83
CA LYS A 129 -5.95 7.48 17.00
C LYS A 129 -6.40 8.41 18.13
N LEU A 130 -5.70 9.54 18.35
CA LEU A 130 -6.06 10.52 19.37
C LEU A 130 -7.30 11.36 19.01
N GLN A 131 -7.63 11.49 17.72
CA GLN A 131 -8.81 12.22 17.26
C GLN A 131 -10.09 11.36 17.23
N THR A 132 -9.94 10.04 17.23
CA THR A 132 -11.04 9.06 17.20
C THR A 132 -11.38 8.47 18.58
N SER A 133 -10.65 8.87 19.61
CA SER A 133 -10.93 8.53 21.04
C SER A 133 -11.63 9.65 21.75
#